data_a03a56fd1232a8d7064fdbb22e55a80f
#
_entry.id   a03a56fd1232a8d7064fdbb22e55a80f
#
_cell.length_a   1.000
_cell.length_b   1.000
_cell.length_c   1.000
_cell.angle_alpha   90.00
_cell.angle_beta   90.00
_cell.angle_gamma   90.00
#
_symmetry.space_group_name_H-M   'P 1'
#
loop_
_entity.id
_entity.type
_entity.pdbx_description
1 polymer ?
#
loop_
_entity_poly.entity_id
_entity_poly.type
_entity_poly.pdbx_seq_one_letter_code
_entity_poly.pdbx_strand_id
1 'polypeptide(L)'
;DEVRPDGKGNWLNLTSNDFEEFIPIATRETKATKSLTRERAVFKIYSQGVKTNRDEWVCDYSQEALLTKTEHLINRYNEEAKRLRNTASRSNVADLVKYDIKWTRKLKNLLVAGEFLKLDQNCARSSLYRPFVSLHTYFAWELNEDWYQLAQLFPHDVMCNPWISFVEGQRLPFTILAGQELPNYAIFSLDPAQFLTLYRFDEDGNRIDNITDWALKQFQQHYQPGRASTGSARKAKAQPITKEA
;
A
#
# COMPACT_ATOMS: atom_id res chain seq x y z
N ASP A 1 -4.74 10.43 37.87
CA ASP A 1 -3.45 10.87 37.34
C ASP A 1 -3.70 11.83 36.18
N GLU A 2 -2.97 12.94 36.16
CA GLU A 2 -3.08 13.95 35.10
C GLU A 2 -2.31 13.49 33.89
N VAL A 3 -3.00 13.29 32.76
CA VAL A 3 -2.36 12.97 31.48
C VAL A 3 -1.91 14.28 30.84
N ARG A 4 -0.63 14.40 30.51
CA ARG A 4 -0.08 15.55 29.78
C ARG A 4 0.35 15.12 28.38
N PRO A 5 0.12 15.97 27.36
CA PRO A 5 0.61 15.67 26.04
C PRO A 5 2.15 15.69 26.00
N ASP A 6 2.74 14.89 25.09
CA ASP A 6 4.15 14.99 24.78
C ASP A 6 4.50 16.31 24.07
N GLY A 7 5.79 16.53 23.76
CA GLY A 7 6.24 17.72 23.02
C GLY A 7 5.67 17.87 21.60
N LYS A 8 5.00 16.85 21.06
CA LYS A 8 4.29 16.84 19.77
C LYS A 8 2.78 16.98 19.92
N GLY A 9 2.27 17.09 21.15
CA GLY A 9 0.83 17.21 21.42
C GLY A 9 0.08 15.90 21.39
N ASN A 10 0.74 14.73 21.51
CA ASN A 10 0.08 13.44 21.61
C ASN A 10 -0.41 13.21 23.03
N TRP A 11 -1.67 12.82 23.17
CA TRP A 11 -2.29 12.46 24.44
C TRP A 11 -2.28 10.93 24.57
N LEU A 12 -1.24 10.40 25.19
CA LEU A 12 -1.10 8.96 25.39
C LEU A 12 -1.24 8.64 26.88
N ASN A 13 -1.97 7.57 27.16
CA ASN A 13 -2.18 7.06 28.49
C ASN A 13 -0.96 6.23 28.98
N LEU A 14 0.24 6.65 28.59
CA LEU A 14 1.51 6.05 29.01
C LEU A 14 2.08 6.81 30.17
N THR A 15 2.57 6.08 31.16
CA THR A 15 3.07 6.64 32.45
C THR A 15 4.32 7.48 32.30
N SER A 16 5.08 7.36 31.22
CA SER A 16 6.36 8.03 31.00
C SER A 16 6.38 9.02 29.85
N ASN A 17 5.42 8.99 28.94
CA ASN A 17 5.40 9.78 27.69
C ASN A 17 6.72 9.70 26.90
N ASP A 18 7.40 8.56 26.95
CA ASP A 18 8.66 8.26 26.30
C ASP A 18 8.53 7.88 24.82
N PHE A 19 7.53 8.44 24.18
CA PHE A 19 7.20 8.18 22.76
C PHE A 19 8.39 8.43 21.82
N GLU A 20 9.29 9.35 22.21
CA GLU A 20 10.52 9.64 21.46
C GLU A 20 11.55 8.50 21.50
N GLU A 21 11.43 7.56 22.44
CA GLU A 21 12.32 6.41 22.57
C GLU A 21 11.89 5.24 21.68
N PHE A 22 10.64 5.23 21.18
CA PHE A 22 10.17 4.19 20.29
C PHE A 22 10.80 4.30 18.90
N ILE A 23 11.14 3.15 18.35
CA ILE A 23 11.59 3.05 16.95
C ILE A 23 10.36 3.12 16.02
N PRO A 24 10.18 4.20 15.25
CA PRO A 24 9.05 4.31 14.35
C PRO A 24 9.16 3.29 13.22
N ILE A 25 8.10 2.53 12.98
CA ILE A 25 8.03 1.56 11.89
C ILE A 25 8.11 2.30 10.54
N ALA A 26 7.35 3.40 10.41
CA ALA A 26 7.35 4.27 9.25
C ALA A 26 6.86 5.67 9.67
N THR A 27 7.21 6.70 8.92
CA THR A 27 6.76 8.06 9.18
C THR A 27 5.75 8.52 8.14
N ARG A 28 4.98 9.57 8.46
CA ARG A 28 4.02 10.13 7.52
C ARG A 28 4.70 10.66 6.24
N GLU A 29 5.91 11.16 6.39
CA GLU A 29 6.75 11.64 5.30
C GLU A 29 7.12 10.51 4.35
N THR A 30 7.41 9.30 4.85
CA THR A 30 7.75 8.11 4.02
C THR A 30 6.61 7.63 3.14
N LYS A 31 5.37 7.99 3.44
CA LYS A 31 4.22 7.69 2.58
C LYS A 31 4.15 8.61 1.35
N ALA A 32 4.57 9.83 1.48
CA ALA A 32 4.34 10.90 0.51
C ALA A 32 5.59 11.38 -0.22
N THR A 33 6.79 11.20 0.36
CA THR A 33 8.01 11.83 -0.13
C THR A 33 8.85 10.95 -1.03
N LYS A 34 9.47 11.60 -2.01
CA LYS A 34 10.49 11.02 -2.88
C LYS A 34 11.90 11.09 -2.27
N SER A 35 12.09 11.76 -1.14
CA SER A 35 13.40 11.95 -0.52
C SER A 35 13.62 10.98 0.63
N LEU A 36 14.63 10.14 0.50
CA LEU A 36 14.92 8.99 1.37
C LEU A 36 16.09 9.24 2.34
N THR A 37 16.57 10.48 2.50
CA THR A 37 17.93 10.72 2.97
C THR A 37 18.11 10.91 4.46
N ARG A 38 17.05 11.03 5.30
CA ARG A 38 17.20 11.35 6.74
C ARG A 38 16.19 10.68 7.68
N GLU A 39 15.61 9.56 7.30
CA GLU A 39 14.51 9.02 8.10
C GLU A 39 14.97 8.03 9.15
N ARG A 40 14.62 8.34 10.40
CA ARG A 40 14.75 7.44 11.55
C ARG A 40 13.47 6.58 11.64
N ALA A 41 13.31 5.68 10.70
CA ALA A 41 12.22 4.71 10.68
C ALA A 41 12.73 3.36 10.19
N VAL A 42 11.98 2.29 10.44
CA VAL A 42 12.35 0.94 9.97
C VAL A 42 12.25 0.85 8.46
N PHE A 43 11.14 1.26 7.87
CA PHE A 43 10.92 1.19 6.43
C PHE A 43 11.11 2.53 5.75
N LYS A 44 11.72 2.51 4.55
CA LYS A 44 11.97 3.71 3.72
C LYS A 44 10.71 4.26 3.09
N ILE A 45 9.86 3.37 2.56
CA ILE A 45 8.56 3.72 1.98
C ILE A 45 7.52 2.68 2.38
N TYR A 46 6.27 3.08 2.36
CA TYR A 46 5.11 2.22 2.53
C TYR A 46 3.91 2.76 1.76
N SER A 47 2.91 1.93 1.56
CA SER A 47 1.68 2.32 0.89
C SER A 47 0.49 1.64 1.52
N GLN A 48 -0.69 2.18 1.32
CA GLN A 48 -1.90 1.37 1.43
C GLN A 48 -1.97 0.38 0.27
N GLY A 49 -2.81 -0.66 0.40
CA GLY A 49 -3.05 -1.61 -0.68
C GLY A 49 -3.83 -1.01 -1.85
N VAL A 50 -4.10 -1.85 -2.84
CA VAL A 50 -4.84 -1.49 -4.05
C VAL A 50 -6.27 -1.07 -3.70
N LYS A 51 -6.63 0.15 -4.10
CA LYS A 51 -7.95 0.75 -3.88
C LYS A 51 -8.61 1.04 -5.21
N THR A 52 -9.57 0.23 -5.58
CA THR A 52 -10.27 0.36 -6.86
C THR A 52 -11.50 1.26 -6.77
N ASN A 53 -12.26 1.19 -5.66
CA ASN A 53 -13.61 1.76 -5.48
C ASN A 53 -14.62 1.28 -6.54
N ARG A 54 -14.28 0.18 -7.24
CA ARG A 54 -15.09 -0.43 -8.32
C ARG A 54 -14.79 -1.93 -8.46
N ASP A 55 -14.65 -2.63 -7.35
CA ASP A 55 -14.23 -4.04 -7.32
C ASP A 55 -15.09 -4.92 -8.24
N GLU A 56 -16.39 -4.65 -8.36
CA GLU A 56 -17.31 -5.35 -9.27
C GLU A 56 -16.87 -5.33 -10.73
N TRP A 57 -16.09 -4.34 -11.14
CA TRP A 57 -15.60 -4.14 -12.51
C TRP A 57 -14.17 -4.63 -12.75
N VAL A 58 -13.33 -4.56 -11.71
CA VAL A 58 -11.89 -4.73 -11.84
C VAL A 58 -11.32 -5.79 -10.91
N CYS A 59 -12.16 -6.61 -10.28
CA CYS A 59 -11.76 -7.77 -9.51
C CYS A 59 -12.63 -8.98 -9.87
N ASP A 60 -12.02 -10.18 -10.03
CA ASP A 60 -12.75 -11.41 -10.29
C ASP A 60 -11.93 -12.66 -9.90
N TYR A 61 -12.60 -13.78 -9.65
CA TYR A 61 -11.92 -15.07 -9.45
C TYR A 61 -11.37 -15.66 -10.75
N SER A 62 -11.99 -15.34 -11.91
CA SER A 62 -11.51 -15.70 -13.23
C SER A 62 -10.82 -14.53 -13.90
N GLN A 63 -9.59 -14.74 -14.38
CA GLN A 63 -8.86 -13.73 -15.14
C GLN A 63 -9.57 -13.36 -16.45
N GLU A 64 -10.17 -14.34 -17.14
CA GLU A 64 -10.95 -14.10 -18.36
C GLU A 64 -12.18 -13.24 -18.09
N ALA A 65 -12.96 -13.57 -17.05
CA ALA A 65 -14.10 -12.77 -16.64
C ALA A 65 -13.69 -11.36 -16.19
N LEU A 66 -12.57 -11.21 -15.48
CA LEU A 66 -12.00 -9.92 -15.13
C LEU A 66 -11.72 -9.09 -16.38
N LEU A 67 -10.98 -9.63 -17.36
CA LEU A 67 -10.62 -8.91 -18.58
C LEU A 67 -11.86 -8.51 -19.37
N THR A 68 -12.85 -9.40 -19.51
CA THR A 68 -14.11 -9.13 -20.22
C THR A 68 -14.88 -7.96 -19.61
N LYS A 69 -15.07 -7.95 -18.29
CA LYS A 69 -15.80 -6.85 -17.64
C LYS A 69 -15.01 -5.56 -17.56
N THR A 70 -13.66 -5.64 -17.44
CA THR A 70 -12.80 -4.45 -17.51
C THR A 70 -12.80 -3.83 -18.89
N GLU A 71 -12.77 -4.65 -19.95
CA GLU A 71 -12.91 -4.18 -21.34
C GLU A 71 -14.25 -3.49 -21.55
N HIS A 72 -15.34 -4.06 -21.05
CA HIS A 72 -16.66 -3.42 -21.11
C HIS A 72 -16.64 -2.04 -20.41
N LEU A 73 -16.09 -1.96 -19.22
CA LEU A 73 -15.94 -0.67 -18.50
C LEU A 73 -15.14 0.34 -19.33
N ILE A 74 -14.00 -0.07 -19.90
CA ILE A 74 -13.13 0.80 -20.70
C ILE A 74 -13.87 1.29 -21.96
N ASN A 75 -14.60 0.41 -22.64
CA ASN A 75 -15.38 0.79 -23.84
C ASN A 75 -16.48 1.80 -23.49
N ARG A 76 -17.24 1.57 -22.42
CA ARG A 76 -18.27 2.52 -21.94
C ARG A 76 -17.68 3.86 -21.52
N TYR A 77 -16.54 3.84 -20.80
CA TYR A 77 -15.81 5.06 -20.48
C TYR A 77 -15.40 5.82 -21.74
N ASN A 78 -14.81 5.15 -22.72
CA ASN A 78 -14.34 5.78 -23.97
C ASN A 78 -15.48 6.34 -24.81
N GLU A 79 -16.66 5.70 -24.84
CA GLU A 79 -17.87 6.24 -25.47
C GLU A 79 -18.29 7.56 -24.82
N GLU A 80 -18.34 7.61 -23.49
CA GLU A 80 -18.67 8.83 -22.76
C GLU A 80 -17.59 9.92 -22.94
N ALA A 81 -16.30 9.54 -22.96
CA ALA A 81 -15.22 10.47 -23.23
C ALA A 81 -15.33 11.10 -24.63
N LYS A 82 -15.70 10.34 -25.65
CA LYS A 82 -16.01 10.87 -26.99
C LYS A 82 -17.21 11.80 -26.97
N ARG A 83 -18.30 11.38 -26.31
CA ARG A 83 -19.55 12.14 -26.24
C ARG A 83 -19.38 13.50 -25.55
N LEU A 84 -18.57 13.55 -24.50
CA LEU A 84 -18.43 14.71 -23.62
C LEU A 84 -17.16 15.54 -23.86
N ARG A 85 -16.38 15.21 -24.89
CA ARG A 85 -15.02 15.77 -25.13
C ARG A 85 -14.89 17.28 -25.03
N ASN A 86 -15.92 18.02 -25.45
CA ASN A 86 -15.90 19.49 -25.47
C ASN A 86 -16.93 20.10 -24.50
N THR A 87 -17.60 19.30 -23.69
CA THR A 87 -18.73 19.72 -22.87
C THR A 87 -18.45 19.54 -21.37
N ALA A 88 -17.70 18.48 -21.02
CA ALA A 88 -17.42 18.15 -19.64
C ALA A 88 -16.35 19.06 -19.02
N SER A 89 -16.63 19.50 -17.81
CA SER A 89 -15.73 20.21 -16.92
C SER A 89 -15.75 19.59 -15.53
N ARG A 90 -14.83 19.97 -14.65
CA ARG A 90 -14.82 19.48 -13.27
C ARG A 90 -16.10 19.80 -12.50
N SER A 91 -16.78 20.89 -12.84
CA SER A 91 -18.01 21.32 -12.16
C SER A 91 -19.26 20.58 -12.62
N ASN A 92 -19.30 20.06 -13.85
CA ASN A 92 -20.52 19.49 -14.44
C ASN A 92 -20.41 18.01 -14.82
N VAL A 93 -19.22 17.43 -14.84
CA VAL A 93 -18.99 16.03 -15.29
C VAL A 93 -19.86 15.03 -14.55
N ALA A 94 -20.12 15.26 -13.26
CA ALA A 94 -20.93 14.36 -12.46
C ALA A 94 -22.40 14.29 -12.93
N ASP A 95 -22.91 15.38 -13.47
CA ASP A 95 -24.31 15.48 -13.95
C ASP A 95 -24.46 14.99 -15.39
N LEU A 96 -23.36 15.00 -16.16
CA LEU A 96 -23.38 14.68 -17.59
C LEU A 96 -23.11 13.21 -17.88
N VAL A 97 -22.32 12.50 -17.07
CA VAL A 97 -21.99 11.09 -17.32
C VAL A 97 -23.18 10.16 -17.10
N LYS A 98 -23.28 9.11 -17.91
CA LYS A 98 -24.25 8.04 -17.69
C LYS A 98 -23.70 7.06 -16.66
N TYR A 99 -24.50 6.80 -15.63
CA TYR A 99 -24.11 5.92 -14.50
C TYR A 99 -24.39 4.43 -14.78
N ASP A 100 -24.05 3.96 -15.96
CA ASP A 100 -24.06 2.55 -16.34
C ASP A 100 -22.75 1.81 -15.98
N ILE A 101 -21.71 2.57 -15.62
CA ILE A 101 -20.48 2.09 -15.00
C ILE A 101 -20.20 2.85 -13.70
N LYS A 102 -19.27 2.34 -12.91
CA LYS A 102 -18.88 3.02 -11.65
C LYS A 102 -17.95 4.21 -11.90
N TRP A 103 -18.49 5.40 -11.89
CA TRP A 103 -17.73 6.65 -12.02
C TRP A 103 -17.10 7.05 -10.69
N THR A 104 -15.79 6.90 -10.61
CA THR A 104 -15.01 7.42 -9.47
C THR A 104 -14.45 8.81 -9.78
N ARG A 105 -13.86 9.45 -8.77
CA ARG A 105 -13.19 10.75 -8.93
C ARG A 105 -12.12 10.70 -10.03
N LYS A 106 -11.30 9.63 -10.05
CA LYS A 106 -10.21 9.50 -11.03
C LYS A 106 -10.75 9.41 -12.46
N LEU A 107 -11.73 8.53 -12.72
CA LEU A 107 -12.32 8.42 -14.07
C LEU A 107 -12.94 9.73 -14.55
N LYS A 108 -13.63 10.46 -13.67
CA LYS A 108 -14.18 11.79 -14.01
C LYS A 108 -13.08 12.78 -14.37
N ASN A 109 -11.96 12.77 -13.63
CA ASN A 109 -10.82 13.64 -13.92
C ASN A 109 -10.13 13.29 -15.25
N LEU A 110 -9.95 11.99 -15.55
CA LEU A 110 -9.40 11.54 -16.83
C LEU A 110 -10.31 11.92 -18.01
N LEU A 111 -11.63 11.80 -17.84
CA LEU A 111 -12.60 12.20 -18.86
C LEU A 111 -12.50 13.71 -19.16
N VAL A 112 -12.44 14.56 -18.11
CA VAL A 112 -12.28 16.01 -18.27
C VAL A 112 -10.93 16.37 -18.90
N ALA A 113 -9.89 15.57 -18.65
CA ALA A 113 -8.58 15.73 -19.30
C ALA A 113 -8.58 15.26 -20.77
N GLY A 114 -9.64 14.62 -21.23
CA GLY A 114 -9.75 14.09 -22.61
C GLY A 114 -8.97 12.81 -22.84
N GLU A 115 -8.60 12.11 -21.77
CA GLU A 115 -7.84 10.86 -21.82
C GLU A 115 -8.74 9.69 -22.24
N PHE A 116 -8.18 8.78 -23.05
CA PHE A 116 -8.80 7.51 -23.43
C PHE A 116 -8.08 6.36 -22.77
N LEU A 117 -8.85 5.35 -22.35
CA LEU A 117 -8.32 4.15 -21.73
C LEU A 117 -8.08 3.06 -22.76
N LYS A 118 -7.07 2.23 -22.51
CA LYS A 118 -6.77 1.02 -23.29
C LYS A 118 -6.71 -0.19 -22.36
N LEU A 119 -7.22 -1.32 -22.83
CA LEU A 119 -7.04 -2.58 -22.12
C LEU A 119 -5.60 -3.06 -22.32
N ASP A 120 -4.93 -3.36 -21.20
CA ASP A 120 -3.67 -4.09 -21.18
C ASP A 120 -3.87 -5.38 -20.36
N GLN A 121 -3.78 -6.54 -21.02
CA GLN A 121 -3.98 -7.83 -20.37
C GLN A 121 -2.95 -8.11 -19.27
N ASN A 122 -1.75 -7.54 -19.36
CA ASN A 122 -0.71 -7.69 -18.35
C ASN A 122 -1.06 -7.01 -17.02
N CYS A 123 -2.05 -6.13 -17.01
CA CYS A 123 -2.55 -5.50 -15.78
C CYS A 123 -3.42 -6.43 -14.92
N ALA A 124 -3.84 -7.60 -15.45
CA ALA A 124 -4.57 -8.60 -14.67
C ALA A 124 -3.61 -9.38 -13.78
N ARG A 125 -3.65 -9.15 -12.46
CA ARG A 125 -2.71 -9.72 -11.49
C ARG A 125 -3.43 -10.47 -10.39
N SER A 126 -2.82 -11.57 -9.92
CA SER A 126 -3.23 -12.20 -8.66
C SER A 126 -3.04 -11.22 -7.50
N SER A 127 -4.01 -11.15 -6.63
CA SER A 127 -4.02 -10.26 -5.47
C SER A 127 -4.68 -10.91 -4.26
N LEU A 128 -4.15 -10.63 -3.07
CA LEU A 128 -4.78 -11.03 -1.81
C LEU A 128 -5.90 -10.03 -1.47
N TYR A 129 -7.13 -10.43 -1.76
CA TYR A 129 -8.31 -9.57 -1.63
C TYR A 129 -8.81 -9.44 -0.18
N ARG A 130 -8.82 -10.58 0.55
CA ARG A 130 -9.13 -10.67 1.98
C ARG A 130 -8.18 -11.68 2.60
N PRO A 131 -8.05 -11.77 3.93
CA PRO A 131 -7.24 -12.81 4.54
C PRO A 131 -7.62 -14.18 3.98
N PHE A 132 -6.63 -14.88 3.39
CA PHE A 132 -6.79 -16.21 2.77
C PHE A 132 -7.71 -16.28 1.53
N VAL A 133 -8.07 -15.13 0.92
CA VAL A 133 -8.88 -15.07 -0.28
C VAL A 133 -8.12 -14.32 -1.38
N SER A 134 -7.57 -15.05 -2.35
CA SER A 134 -6.94 -14.50 -3.54
C SER A 134 -7.92 -14.44 -4.70
N LEU A 135 -7.78 -13.41 -5.53
CA LEU A 135 -8.49 -13.23 -6.79
C LEU A 135 -7.62 -12.46 -7.79
N HIS A 136 -8.11 -12.25 -9.01
CA HIS A 136 -7.47 -11.39 -9.99
C HIS A 136 -7.97 -9.95 -9.86
N THR A 137 -7.04 -9.00 -9.88
CA THR A 137 -7.32 -7.55 -9.85
C THR A 137 -6.67 -6.90 -11.07
N TYR A 138 -7.40 -6.02 -11.74
CA TYR A 138 -6.85 -5.20 -12.82
C TYR A 138 -6.05 -4.05 -12.22
N PHE A 139 -4.72 -4.21 -12.18
CA PHE A 139 -3.78 -3.31 -11.54
C PHE A 139 -3.22 -2.31 -12.55
N ALA A 140 -3.99 -1.27 -12.82
CA ALA A 140 -3.61 -0.14 -13.67
C ALA A 140 -3.85 1.18 -12.97
N TRP A 141 -2.96 2.15 -13.18
CA TRP A 141 -3.05 3.46 -12.52
C TRP A 141 -4.40 4.14 -12.76
N GLU A 142 -4.94 4.05 -13.96
CA GLU A 142 -6.18 4.71 -14.39
C GLU A 142 -7.41 4.18 -13.63
N LEU A 143 -7.40 2.89 -13.30
CA LEU A 143 -8.53 2.21 -12.66
C LEU A 143 -8.37 2.02 -11.15
N ASN A 144 -7.28 2.51 -10.57
CA ASN A 144 -7.03 2.46 -9.13
C ASN A 144 -6.96 3.86 -8.54
N GLU A 145 -7.64 4.08 -7.43
CA GLU A 145 -7.58 5.33 -6.68
C GLU A 145 -6.33 5.36 -5.78
N ASP A 146 -5.90 6.57 -5.38
CA ASP A 146 -4.86 6.78 -4.37
C ASP A 146 -3.62 5.88 -4.57
N TRP A 147 -2.97 6.00 -5.74
CA TRP A 147 -1.89 5.11 -6.20
C TRP A 147 -0.63 5.10 -5.29
N TYR A 148 -0.33 6.21 -4.62
CA TYR A 148 0.82 6.39 -3.72
C TYR A 148 2.12 5.72 -4.23
N GLN A 149 2.73 4.82 -3.42
CA GLN A 149 3.99 4.14 -3.71
C GLN A 149 3.79 2.75 -4.35
N LEU A 150 2.57 2.40 -4.76
CA LEU A 150 2.27 1.06 -5.28
C LEU A 150 3.15 0.66 -6.46
N ALA A 151 3.49 1.60 -7.37
CA ALA A 151 4.36 1.30 -8.50
C ALA A 151 5.79 0.91 -8.08
N GLN A 152 6.30 1.50 -6.99
CA GLN A 152 7.63 1.18 -6.47
C GLN A 152 7.64 -0.09 -5.60
N LEU A 153 6.51 -0.44 -5.00
CA LEU A 153 6.40 -1.62 -4.14
C LEU A 153 5.98 -2.87 -4.90
N PHE A 154 5.17 -2.70 -5.95
CA PHE A 154 4.61 -3.80 -6.76
C PHE A 154 4.66 -3.45 -8.25
N PRO A 155 5.86 -3.28 -8.86
CA PRO A 155 5.95 -3.05 -10.30
C PRO A 155 5.37 -4.23 -11.09
N HIS A 156 5.02 -3.99 -12.36
CA HIS A 156 4.27 -4.96 -13.16
C HIS A 156 4.95 -6.33 -13.27
N ASP A 157 6.27 -6.35 -13.38
CA ASP A 157 7.06 -7.58 -13.58
C ASP A 157 7.33 -8.35 -12.28
N VAL A 158 6.93 -7.79 -11.12
CA VAL A 158 7.17 -8.39 -9.80
C VAL A 158 5.89 -9.05 -9.28
N MET A 159 5.85 -10.38 -9.32
CA MET A 159 4.70 -11.15 -8.85
C MET A 159 4.58 -11.22 -7.33
N CYS A 160 5.70 -11.20 -6.61
CA CYS A 160 5.76 -11.35 -5.16
C CYS A 160 6.73 -10.36 -4.54
N ASN A 161 6.29 -9.67 -3.50
CA ASN A 161 7.14 -8.85 -2.64
C ASN A 161 6.69 -9.07 -1.18
N PRO A 162 7.51 -9.71 -0.34
CA PRO A 162 7.13 -9.95 1.06
C PRO A 162 6.76 -8.66 1.77
N TRP A 163 5.67 -8.69 2.51
CA TRP A 163 5.19 -7.54 3.29
C TRP A 163 4.58 -7.96 4.61
N ILE A 164 4.61 -7.03 5.55
CA ILE A 164 3.77 -7.05 6.74
C ILE A 164 2.74 -5.93 6.64
N SER A 165 1.56 -6.18 7.17
CA SER A 165 0.49 -5.20 7.22
C SER A 165 -0.13 -5.18 8.59
N PHE A 166 -0.52 -4.00 9.04
CA PHE A 166 -1.29 -3.83 10.26
C PHE A 166 -2.40 -2.82 10.05
N VAL A 167 -3.43 -2.98 10.83
CA VAL A 167 -4.48 -2.00 10.98
C VAL A 167 -4.61 -1.66 12.46
N GLU A 168 -4.64 -0.38 12.74
CA GLU A 168 -4.99 0.17 14.03
C GLU A 168 -6.13 1.15 13.78
N GLY A 169 -7.31 0.80 14.24
CA GLY A 169 -8.51 1.60 13.99
C GLY A 169 -9.53 1.47 15.10
N GLN A 170 -10.49 2.38 15.10
CA GLN A 170 -11.58 2.36 16.10
C GLN A 170 -12.54 1.17 15.91
N ARG A 171 -12.57 0.58 14.72
CA ARG A 171 -13.52 -0.48 14.33
C ARG A 171 -13.00 -1.90 14.50
N LEU A 172 -11.67 -2.05 14.52
CA LEU A 172 -11.02 -3.35 14.68
C LEU A 172 -9.97 -3.27 15.78
N PRO A 173 -9.79 -4.35 16.56
CA PRO A 173 -8.61 -4.48 17.40
C PRO A 173 -7.35 -4.48 16.54
N PHE A 174 -6.19 -4.21 17.13
CA PHE A 174 -4.91 -4.32 16.45
C PHE A 174 -4.81 -5.68 15.74
N THR A 175 -4.62 -5.64 14.44
CA THR A 175 -4.54 -6.83 13.59
C THR A 175 -3.32 -6.73 12.70
N ILE A 176 -2.57 -7.81 12.60
CA ILE A 176 -1.37 -7.93 11.76
C ILE A 176 -1.47 -9.13 10.83
N LEU A 177 -0.97 -8.99 9.62
CA LEU A 177 -0.89 -10.06 8.61
C LEU A 177 0.42 -9.92 7.85
N ALA A 178 1.01 -11.05 7.44
CA ALA A 178 2.11 -11.09 6.49
C ALA A 178 1.67 -11.79 5.21
N GLY A 179 2.24 -11.37 4.08
CA GLY A 179 1.97 -11.92 2.76
C GLY A 179 3.02 -11.50 1.75
N GLN A 180 2.81 -11.83 0.50
CA GLN A 180 3.73 -11.48 -0.58
C GLN A 180 3.04 -11.08 -1.89
N GLU A 181 1.75 -11.39 -2.03
CA GLU A 181 0.94 -11.05 -3.20
C GLU A 181 0.56 -9.56 -3.18
N LEU A 182 0.11 -9.04 -4.30
CA LEU A 182 -0.45 -7.69 -4.39
C LEU A 182 -1.64 -7.56 -3.42
N PRO A 183 -1.58 -6.67 -2.41
CA PRO A 183 -2.60 -6.63 -1.38
C PRO A 183 -3.74 -5.66 -1.70
N ASN A 184 -4.97 -6.03 -1.35
CA ASN A 184 -6.11 -5.13 -1.41
C ASN A 184 -6.08 -4.11 -0.26
N TYR A 185 -6.50 -2.89 -0.54
CA TYR A 185 -6.63 -1.78 0.42
C TYR A 185 -7.42 -2.14 1.68
N ALA A 186 -8.53 -2.86 1.53
CA ALA A 186 -9.44 -3.21 2.60
C ALA A 186 -9.29 -4.69 3.01
N ILE A 187 -8.04 -5.19 3.08
CA ILE A 187 -7.78 -6.61 3.33
C ILE A 187 -8.42 -7.13 4.62
N PHE A 188 -8.44 -6.34 5.69
CA PHE A 188 -9.04 -6.73 6.95
C PHE A 188 -10.51 -6.35 7.08
N SER A 189 -10.87 -5.17 6.54
CA SER A 189 -12.23 -4.63 6.59
C SER A 189 -12.35 -3.33 5.77
N LEU A 190 -13.26 -2.44 6.14
CA LEU A 190 -13.43 -1.12 5.54
C LEU A 190 -12.29 -0.13 5.88
N ASP A 191 -11.47 -0.41 6.89
CA ASP A 191 -10.34 0.43 7.25
C ASP A 191 -9.13 0.17 6.37
N PRO A 192 -8.40 1.23 5.95
CA PRO A 192 -7.25 1.08 5.08
C PRO A 192 -6.10 0.41 5.82
N ALA A 193 -5.64 -0.73 5.31
CA ALA A 193 -4.43 -1.37 5.78
C ALA A 193 -3.19 -0.70 5.16
N GLN A 194 -2.11 -0.58 5.96
CA GLN A 194 -0.81 -0.12 5.50
C GLN A 194 0.09 -1.33 5.25
N PHE A 195 0.84 -1.30 4.16
CA PHE A 195 1.72 -2.39 3.72
C PHE A 195 3.16 -1.92 3.70
N LEU A 196 3.99 -2.64 4.44
CA LEU A 196 5.42 -2.42 4.60
C LEU A 196 6.13 -3.60 3.96
N THR A 197 6.64 -3.39 2.76
CA THR A 197 7.31 -4.43 1.98
C THR A 197 8.77 -4.55 2.35
N LEU A 198 9.34 -5.75 2.20
CA LEU A 198 10.76 -6.00 2.40
C LEU A 198 11.61 -5.26 1.36
N TYR A 199 11.12 -5.22 0.12
CA TYR A 199 11.80 -4.59 -1.00
C TYR A 199 10.99 -3.42 -1.57
N ARG A 200 11.69 -2.53 -2.25
CA ARG A 200 11.17 -1.53 -3.16
C ARG A 200 11.94 -1.62 -4.48
N PHE A 201 11.46 -0.98 -5.50
CA PHE A 201 12.07 -1.03 -6.84
C PHE A 201 12.34 0.40 -7.32
N ASP A 202 13.49 0.59 -7.99
CA ASP A 202 13.82 1.86 -8.63
C ASP A 202 13.12 2.03 -9.99
N GLU A 203 13.42 3.12 -10.68
CA GLU A 203 12.83 3.43 -12.00
C GLU A 203 13.26 2.45 -13.09
N ASP A 204 14.40 1.77 -12.90
CA ASP A 204 14.92 0.74 -13.81
C ASP A 204 14.39 -0.67 -13.47
N GLY A 205 13.58 -0.81 -12.41
CA GLY A 205 13.03 -2.08 -11.94
C GLY A 205 13.99 -2.90 -11.07
N ASN A 206 15.13 -2.34 -10.65
CA ASN A 206 16.05 -3.04 -9.77
C ASN A 206 15.50 -3.12 -8.34
N ARG A 207 15.63 -4.30 -7.74
CA ARG A 207 15.22 -4.55 -6.37
C ARG A 207 16.19 -3.90 -5.37
N ILE A 208 15.65 -3.13 -4.44
CA ILE A 208 16.39 -2.42 -3.40
C ILE A 208 15.73 -2.72 -2.04
N ASP A 209 16.53 -2.83 -0.98
CA ASP A 209 16.02 -2.97 0.37
C ASP A 209 15.12 -1.80 0.78
N ASN A 210 13.99 -2.10 1.36
CA ASN A 210 13.09 -1.11 1.91
C ASN A 210 13.34 -0.86 3.41
N ILE A 211 14.10 -1.72 4.07
CA ILE A 211 14.55 -1.52 5.45
C ILE A 211 15.73 -0.54 5.46
N THR A 212 15.71 0.41 6.39
CA THR A 212 16.77 1.42 6.51
C THR A 212 18.02 0.86 7.19
N ASP A 213 19.19 1.38 6.81
CA ASP A 213 20.44 1.03 7.49
C ASP A 213 20.47 1.54 8.94
N TRP A 214 19.75 2.63 9.23
CA TRP A 214 19.58 3.12 10.58
C TRP A 214 18.86 2.09 11.46
N ALA A 215 17.74 1.55 11.01
CA ALA A 215 17.01 0.52 11.76
C ALA A 215 17.86 -0.75 11.93
N LEU A 216 18.50 -1.23 10.86
CA LEU A 216 19.38 -2.39 10.95
C LEU A 216 20.45 -2.20 12.03
N LYS A 217 21.09 -1.01 12.10
CA LYS A 217 22.07 -0.70 13.16
C LYS A 217 21.45 -0.71 14.56
N GLN A 218 20.22 -0.17 14.74
CA GLN A 218 19.52 -0.20 16.03
C GLN A 218 19.31 -1.65 16.51
N PHE A 219 18.80 -2.51 15.64
CA PHE A 219 18.57 -3.92 15.95
C PHE A 219 19.89 -4.66 16.23
N GLN A 220 20.92 -4.45 15.43
CA GLN A 220 22.23 -5.06 15.65
C GLN A 220 22.86 -4.63 16.98
N GLN A 221 22.75 -3.36 17.37
CA GLN A 221 23.24 -2.83 18.65
C GLN A 221 22.48 -3.41 19.84
N HIS A 222 21.16 -3.58 19.72
CA HIS A 222 20.32 -4.08 20.78
C HIS A 222 20.52 -5.60 21.02
N TYR A 223 20.61 -6.36 19.92
CA TYR A 223 20.70 -7.83 19.95
C TYR A 223 22.12 -8.36 19.75
N GLN A 224 23.16 -7.57 20.06
CA GLN A 224 24.56 -8.06 19.96
C GLN A 224 24.75 -9.35 20.77
N PRO A 225 25.37 -10.40 20.18
CA PRO A 225 25.71 -11.61 20.91
C PRO A 225 26.82 -11.32 21.92
N GLY A 226 26.46 -10.91 23.14
CA GLY A 226 27.40 -10.55 24.21
C GLY A 226 26.76 -9.97 25.45
N ARG A 227 25.55 -9.47 25.40
CA ARG A 227 24.71 -9.15 26.57
C ARG A 227 23.82 -10.34 26.93
N ALA A 228 24.44 -11.50 27.15
CA ALA A 228 23.74 -12.63 27.72
C ALA A 228 23.38 -12.30 29.17
N SER A 229 22.10 -12.24 29.49
CA SER A 229 21.60 -12.46 30.83
C SER A 229 22.26 -13.74 31.37
N THR A 230 22.73 -13.70 32.58
CA THR A 230 23.31 -14.84 33.36
C THR A 230 22.27 -15.93 33.54
N GLY A 231 22.10 -16.77 32.56
CA GLY A 231 21.27 -17.97 32.59
C GLY A 231 21.85 -19.00 31.62
N SER A 232 22.24 -20.15 32.16
CA SER A 232 22.82 -21.29 31.47
C SER A 232 21.93 -21.79 30.33
N ALA A 233 22.10 -21.26 29.10
CA ALA A 233 21.52 -21.79 27.88
C ALA A 233 22.64 -22.00 26.86
N ARG A 234 22.61 -23.15 26.19
CA ARG A 234 23.57 -23.58 25.17
C ARG A 234 23.87 -22.44 24.18
N LYS A 235 25.15 -22.12 24.01
CA LYS A 235 25.66 -21.20 22.99
C LYS A 235 25.31 -21.70 21.59
N ALA A 236 24.13 -21.37 21.09
CA ALA A 236 23.90 -21.41 19.66
C ALA A 236 24.73 -20.23 19.07
N LYS A 237 25.49 -20.48 17.99
CA LYS A 237 26.15 -19.41 17.23
C LYS A 237 25.04 -18.48 16.75
N ALA A 238 24.93 -17.30 17.35
CA ALA A 238 23.99 -16.30 16.91
C ALA A 238 24.37 -15.89 15.48
N GLN A 239 23.44 -16.06 14.56
CA GLN A 239 23.61 -15.54 13.20
C GLN A 239 23.56 -14.00 13.24
N PRO A 240 24.34 -13.32 12.39
CA PRO A 240 24.27 -11.86 12.31
C PRO A 240 22.87 -11.43 11.85
N ILE A 241 22.32 -10.42 12.49
CA ILE A 241 21.04 -9.81 12.06
C ILE A 241 21.28 -9.11 10.72
N THR A 242 20.53 -9.49 9.72
CA THR A 242 20.51 -8.91 8.38
C THR A 242 19.13 -8.30 8.11
N LYS A 243 18.96 -7.61 7.01
CA LYS A 243 17.65 -7.04 6.61
C LYS A 243 16.63 -8.12 6.20
N GLU A 244 17.10 -9.32 5.92
CA GLU A 244 16.26 -10.48 5.53
C GLU A 244 15.95 -11.41 6.72
N ALA A 245 16.58 -11.18 7.87
CA ALA A 245 16.33 -11.92 9.11
C ALA A 245 15.20 -11.29 9.91
#